data_523255be92c45f91084dbca3e2edaf96
#
_entry.id   523255be92c45f91084dbca3e2edaf96
#
_cell.length_a   1.000
_cell.length_b   1.000
_cell.length_c   1.000
_cell.angle_alpha   90.00
_cell.angle_beta   90.00
_cell.angle_gamma   90.00
#
_symmetry.space_group_name_H-M   'P 1'
#
loop_
_entity.id
_entity.type
_entity.pdbx_description
1 polymer ?
#
loop_
_entity_poly.entity_id
_entity_poly.type
_entity_poly.pdbx_seq_one_letter_code
_entity_poly.pdbx_strand_id
1 'polypeptide(L)'
;MSYLQSYLDRIRHRGNPALADAIRRTVQDVVPQYISNFSFTNHVVSLLVGDVQSGKTSHMFGLMCAAADESFMNFVLLTTDNILLQQQTYQRALCDLCDFCVCDENDYLKFVQNNLRKPAVIILKKNTSVLKQWKNNFSSTNFCAGNPLFIVDDEADAASLNTQVNKNKQSTINKNLEAIKKTTSSSIYMEVTGTPQSILLQTVKSEWKPYFIYYFKPGKGYIGGNFFF
;
A
#
# COMPACT_ATOMS: atom_id res chain seq x y z
N MET A 1 -13.49 5.23 18.14
CA MET A 1 -12.02 5.26 18.23
C MET A 1 -11.50 5.19 16.80
N SER A 2 -10.50 6.00 16.42
CA SER A 2 -9.99 5.98 15.05
C SER A 2 -9.15 4.72 14.81
N TYR A 3 -9.11 4.24 13.56
CA TYR A 3 -8.27 3.10 13.15
C TYR A 3 -6.79 3.37 13.42
N LEU A 4 -6.33 4.58 13.10
CA LEU A 4 -4.97 5.00 13.37
C LEU A 4 -4.64 4.98 14.86
N GLN A 5 -5.49 5.55 15.71
CA GLN A 5 -5.22 5.59 17.15
C GLN A 5 -5.16 4.18 17.73
N SER A 6 -6.11 3.30 17.38
CA SER A 6 -6.10 1.89 17.77
C SER A 6 -4.82 1.17 17.35
N TYR A 7 -4.35 1.42 16.14
CA TYR A 7 -3.11 0.83 15.62
C TYR A 7 -1.87 1.33 16.40
N LEU A 8 -1.75 2.64 16.61
CA LEU A 8 -0.62 3.20 17.36
C LEU A 8 -0.57 2.74 18.82
N ASP A 9 -1.72 2.58 19.45
CA ASP A 9 -1.81 2.09 20.83
C ASP A 9 -1.37 0.62 20.91
N ARG A 10 -1.72 -0.23 19.94
CA ARG A 10 -1.22 -1.61 19.83
C ARG A 10 0.31 -1.66 19.74
N ILE A 11 0.92 -0.79 18.92
CA ILE A 11 2.38 -0.72 18.79
C ILE A 11 3.03 -0.32 20.12
N ARG A 12 2.44 0.66 20.83
CA ARG A 12 2.94 1.09 22.14
C ARG A 12 2.83 -0.02 23.18
N HIS A 13 1.71 -0.72 23.24
CA HIS A 13 1.51 -1.85 24.17
C HIS A 13 2.49 -3.00 23.92
N ARG A 14 2.98 -3.17 22.70
CA ARG A 14 4.06 -4.12 22.37
C ARG A 14 5.47 -3.62 22.72
N GLY A 15 5.57 -2.50 23.41
CA GLY A 15 6.86 -1.97 23.89
C GLY A 15 7.63 -1.15 22.85
N ASN A 16 6.98 -0.67 21.78
CA ASN A 16 7.65 0.10 20.73
C ASN A 16 7.08 1.52 20.54
N PRO A 17 7.12 2.37 21.59
CA PRO A 17 6.58 3.73 21.51
C PRO A 17 7.31 4.60 20.48
N ALA A 18 8.62 4.42 20.30
CA ALA A 18 9.41 5.20 19.35
C ALA A 18 8.96 4.94 17.89
N LEU A 19 8.58 3.71 17.55
CA LEU A 19 8.01 3.38 16.24
C LEU A 19 6.62 4.01 16.09
N ALA A 20 5.76 3.93 17.11
CA ALA A 20 4.44 4.56 17.08
C ALA A 20 4.53 6.07 16.84
N ASP A 21 5.50 6.74 17.47
CA ASP A 21 5.72 8.18 17.30
C ASP A 21 6.31 8.50 15.91
N ALA A 22 7.16 7.65 15.35
CA ALA A 22 7.65 7.78 13.98
C ALA A 22 6.51 7.67 12.96
N ILE A 23 5.64 6.66 13.11
CA ILE A 23 4.46 6.49 12.26
C ILE A 23 3.52 7.68 12.38
N ARG A 24 3.26 8.17 13.60
CA ARG A 24 2.43 9.35 13.83
C ARG A 24 2.94 10.56 13.07
N ARG A 25 4.26 10.83 13.08
CA ARG A 25 4.86 11.92 12.30
C ARG A 25 4.64 11.75 10.80
N THR A 26 4.90 10.56 10.26
CA THR A 26 4.63 10.27 8.83
C THR A 26 3.17 10.54 8.46
N VAL A 27 2.23 10.11 9.30
CA VAL A 27 0.80 10.34 9.07
C VAL A 27 0.46 11.84 9.13
N GLN A 28 0.99 12.56 10.12
CA GLN A 28 0.76 14.01 10.26
C GLN A 28 1.29 14.82 9.07
N ASP A 29 2.36 14.36 8.43
CA ASP A 29 2.91 15.03 7.26
C ASP A 29 2.16 14.65 5.96
N VAL A 30 1.81 13.38 5.79
CA VAL A 30 1.26 12.86 4.53
C VAL A 30 -0.25 13.06 4.42
N VAL A 31 -1.00 12.75 5.48
CA VAL A 31 -2.47 12.69 5.41
C VAL A 31 -3.10 14.04 5.08
N PRO A 32 -2.78 15.15 5.79
CA PRO A 32 -3.44 16.44 5.52
C PRO A 32 -3.17 16.97 4.11
N GLN A 33 -2.01 16.64 3.55
CA GLN A 33 -1.60 17.17 2.25
C GLN A 33 -2.14 16.34 1.07
N TYR A 34 -2.24 15.02 1.22
CA TYR A 34 -2.42 14.12 0.08
C TYR A 34 -3.60 13.15 0.21
N ILE A 35 -4.02 12.79 1.41
CA ILE A 35 -5.12 11.84 1.63
C ILE A 35 -6.42 12.59 1.94
N SER A 36 -6.43 13.50 2.93
CA SER A 36 -7.63 14.27 3.26
C SER A 36 -8.09 15.21 2.13
N ASN A 37 -7.15 15.67 1.30
CA ASN A 37 -7.44 16.52 0.14
C ASN A 37 -7.63 15.72 -1.17
N PHE A 38 -7.75 14.40 -1.09
CA PHE A 38 -7.97 13.56 -2.28
C PHE A 38 -9.32 13.86 -2.90
N SER A 39 -9.33 14.13 -4.21
CA SER A 39 -10.53 14.64 -4.91
C SER A 39 -11.57 13.58 -5.22
N PHE A 40 -11.30 12.29 -4.99
CA PHE A 40 -12.15 11.14 -5.35
C PHE A 40 -12.57 11.08 -6.84
N THR A 41 -11.88 11.81 -7.72
CA THR A 41 -12.16 11.86 -9.16
C THR A 41 -11.00 11.41 -10.02
N ASN A 42 -9.81 11.24 -9.44
CA ASN A 42 -8.57 10.99 -10.16
C ASN A 42 -7.85 9.75 -9.62
N HIS A 43 -6.96 9.19 -10.45
CA HIS A 43 -5.96 8.23 -10.03
C HIS A 43 -4.65 8.98 -9.78
N VAL A 44 -4.11 8.89 -8.57
CA VAL A 44 -2.83 9.51 -8.22
C VAL A 44 -1.80 8.44 -7.87
N VAL A 45 -0.56 8.70 -8.23
CA VAL A 45 0.60 7.88 -7.84
C VAL A 45 1.41 8.65 -6.80
N SER A 46 1.91 7.96 -5.80
CA SER A 46 2.75 8.52 -4.76
C SER A 46 3.93 7.61 -4.47
N LEU A 47 5.01 8.15 -3.94
CA LEU A 47 6.21 7.42 -3.59
C LEU A 47 6.56 7.64 -2.13
N LEU A 48 6.54 6.56 -1.36
CA LEU A 48 6.99 6.52 0.02
C LEU A 48 8.38 5.88 0.08
N VAL A 49 9.37 6.65 0.48
CA VAL A 49 10.75 6.19 0.58
C VAL A 49 11.13 6.00 2.05
N GLY A 50 11.71 4.86 2.36
CA GLY A 50 12.25 4.59 3.70
C GLY A 50 13.45 3.65 3.62
N ASP A 51 14.43 3.84 4.50
CA ASP A 51 15.63 3.03 4.54
C ASP A 51 15.33 1.53 4.67
N VAL A 52 16.28 0.70 4.27
CA VAL A 52 16.16 -0.76 4.44
C VAL A 52 15.99 -1.07 5.93
N GLN A 53 15.02 -1.92 6.26
CA GLN A 53 14.66 -2.27 7.65
C GLN A 53 14.19 -1.10 8.54
N SER A 54 13.79 0.02 7.97
CA SER A 54 13.30 1.21 8.71
C SER A 54 11.89 1.07 9.28
N GLY A 55 11.25 -0.09 9.12
CA GLY A 55 9.87 -0.32 9.54
C GLY A 55 8.83 0.09 8.48
N LYS A 56 9.18 0.06 7.18
CA LYS A 56 8.29 0.40 6.05
C LYS A 56 6.88 -0.17 6.21
N THR A 57 6.76 -1.47 6.49
CA THR A 57 5.46 -2.12 6.66
C THR A 57 4.60 -1.48 7.76
N SER A 58 5.22 -1.05 8.86
CA SER A 58 4.47 -0.36 9.93
C SER A 58 4.00 1.03 9.51
N HIS A 59 4.78 1.76 8.74
CA HIS A 59 4.38 3.05 8.18
C HIS A 59 3.25 2.89 7.15
N MET A 60 3.32 1.87 6.27
CA MET A 60 2.25 1.53 5.34
C MET A 60 0.94 1.27 6.09
N PHE A 61 0.96 0.42 7.12
CA PHE A 61 -0.23 0.13 7.92
C PHE A 61 -0.78 1.37 8.63
N GLY A 62 0.10 2.25 9.14
CA GLY A 62 -0.30 3.53 9.72
C GLY A 62 -1.02 4.44 8.72
N LEU A 63 -0.51 4.54 7.50
CA LEU A 63 -1.14 5.33 6.43
C LEU A 63 -2.47 4.69 5.96
N MET A 64 -2.55 3.35 5.88
CA MET A 64 -3.81 2.66 5.58
C MET A 64 -4.86 2.89 6.68
N CYS A 65 -4.48 2.82 7.96
CA CYS A 65 -5.38 3.14 9.07
C CYS A 65 -5.86 4.59 9.00
N ALA A 66 -4.97 5.54 8.73
CA ALA A 66 -5.33 6.93 8.57
C ALA A 66 -6.24 7.18 7.35
N ALA A 67 -5.99 6.51 6.23
CA ALA A 67 -6.86 6.56 5.07
C ALA A 67 -8.25 5.96 5.37
N ALA A 68 -8.33 4.91 6.19
CA ALA A 68 -9.61 4.36 6.64
C ALA A 68 -10.38 5.36 7.53
N ASP A 69 -9.69 6.15 8.35
CA ASP A 69 -10.30 7.28 9.08
C ASP A 69 -10.85 8.36 8.12
N GLU A 70 -10.27 8.51 6.92
CA GLU A 70 -10.73 9.38 5.82
C GLU A 70 -11.72 8.67 4.85
N SER A 71 -12.37 7.61 5.31
CA SER A 71 -13.44 6.87 4.60
C SER A 71 -12.98 5.99 3.42
N PHE A 72 -11.69 5.68 3.29
CA PHE A 72 -11.29 4.61 2.38
C PHE A 72 -11.71 3.25 2.93
N MET A 73 -12.37 2.45 2.09
CA MET A 73 -12.90 1.14 2.49
C MET A 73 -12.22 -0.04 1.80
N ASN A 74 -11.54 0.19 0.67
CA ASN A 74 -10.90 -0.84 -0.11
C ASN A 74 -9.39 -0.60 -0.22
N PHE A 75 -8.62 -1.56 0.26
CA PHE A 75 -7.16 -1.52 0.25
C PHE A 75 -6.61 -2.74 -0.46
N VAL A 76 -5.58 -2.55 -1.28
CA VAL A 76 -4.77 -3.61 -1.85
C VAL A 76 -3.33 -3.43 -1.38
N LEU A 77 -2.75 -4.47 -0.80
CA LEU A 77 -1.33 -4.50 -0.46
C LEU A 77 -0.63 -5.50 -1.38
N LEU A 78 0.22 -4.98 -2.24
CA LEU A 78 1.01 -5.78 -3.18
C LEU A 78 2.33 -6.18 -2.54
N THR A 79 2.66 -7.46 -2.60
CA THR A 79 3.95 -8.01 -2.19
C THR A 79 4.69 -8.57 -3.39
N THR A 80 5.97 -8.86 -3.25
CA THR A 80 6.73 -9.59 -4.28
C THR A 80 6.09 -10.95 -4.58
N ASP A 81 6.45 -11.58 -5.72
CA ASP A 81 5.97 -12.93 -6.07
C ASP A 81 6.69 -14.02 -5.26
N ASN A 82 6.72 -13.84 -3.93
CA ASN A 82 7.29 -14.78 -2.97
C ASN A 82 6.23 -15.19 -1.95
N ILE A 83 5.93 -16.48 -1.89
CA ILE A 83 4.88 -17.04 -1.03
C ILE A 83 5.19 -16.79 0.44
N LEU A 84 6.44 -16.93 0.88
CA LEU A 84 6.81 -16.76 2.28
C LEU A 84 6.66 -15.29 2.73
N LEU A 85 7.09 -14.35 1.90
CA LEU A 85 6.94 -12.93 2.18
C LEU A 85 5.47 -12.50 2.19
N GLN A 86 4.67 -13.00 1.27
CA GLN A 86 3.23 -12.75 1.25
C GLN A 86 2.56 -13.29 2.52
N GLN A 87 2.89 -14.52 2.93
CA GLN A 87 2.36 -15.11 4.17
C GLN A 87 2.79 -14.33 5.41
N GLN A 88 4.06 -13.91 5.51
CA GLN A 88 4.55 -13.09 6.62
C GLN A 88 3.79 -11.76 6.69
N THR A 89 3.59 -11.10 5.55
CA THR A 89 2.83 -9.84 5.48
C THR A 89 1.38 -10.06 5.87
N TYR A 90 0.75 -11.14 5.43
CA TYR A 90 -0.62 -11.51 5.79
C TYR A 90 -0.77 -11.75 7.29
N GLN A 91 0.10 -12.57 7.91
CA GLN A 91 0.08 -12.82 9.35
C GLN A 91 0.28 -11.52 10.15
N ARG A 92 1.20 -10.68 9.69
CA ARG A 92 1.43 -9.39 10.32
C ARG A 92 0.20 -8.48 10.22
N ALA A 93 -0.46 -8.44 9.06
CA ALA A 93 -1.67 -7.66 8.88
C ALA A 93 -2.82 -8.17 9.78
N LEU A 94 -3.00 -9.48 9.93
CA LEU A 94 -3.98 -10.05 10.87
C LEU A 94 -3.75 -9.57 12.31
N CYS A 95 -2.50 -9.44 12.73
CA CYS A 95 -2.16 -8.98 14.08
C CYS A 95 -2.25 -7.45 14.23
N ASP A 96 -1.86 -6.70 13.21
CA ASP A 96 -1.69 -5.25 13.28
C ASP A 96 -2.94 -4.48 12.83
N LEU A 97 -3.69 -5.01 11.87
CA LEU A 97 -4.92 -4.42 11.31
C LEU A 97 -6.16 -5.20 11.75
N CYS A 98 -6.27 -5.59 13.03
CA CYS A 98 -7.36 -6.41 13.53
C CYS A 98 -8.75 -5.75 13.42
N ASP A 99 -8.83 -4.44 13.21
CA ASP A 99 -10.06 -3.70 12.95
C ASP A 99 -10.48 -3.73 11.47
N PHE A 100 -9.64 -4.29 10.60
CA PHE A 100 -9.89 -4.48 9.17
C PHE A 100 -10.40 -5.90 8.87
N CYS A 101 -11.05 -6.05 7.73
CA CYS A 101 -11.24 -7.35 7.09
C CYS A 101 -9.97 -7.69 6.30
N VAL A 102 -9.04 -8.44 6.90
CA VAL A 102 -7.79 -8.83 6.26
C VAL A 102 -8.03 -10.07 5.41
N CYS A 103 -7.76 -9.99 4.11
CA CYS A 103 -7.93 -11.06 3.12
C CYS A 103 -6.59 -11.39 2.46
N ASP A 104 -6.39 -12.66 2.11
CA ASP A 104 -5.34 -13.07 1.19
C ASP A 104 -5.88 -13.23 -0.25
N GLU A 105 -5.06 -13.73 -1.16
CA GLU A 105 -5.42 -13.92 -2.57
C GLU A 105 -6.57 -14.92 -2.79
N ASN A 106 -6.87 -15.80 -1.82
CA ASN A 106 -7.89 -16.84 -1.90
C ASN A 106 -9.20 -16.43 -1.16
N ASP A 107 -9.17 -15.36 -0.38
CA ASP A 107 -10.25 -14.95 0.52
C ASP A 107 -11.37 -14.13 -0.17
N TYR A 108 -11.68 -14.43 -1.46
CA TYR A 108 -12.74 -13.70 -2.18
C TYR A 108 -14.10 -13.74 -1.47
N LEU A 109 -14.51 -14.90 -0.97
CA LEU A 109 -15.80 -15.03 -0.25
C LEU A 109 -15.81 -14.19 1.03
N LYS A 110 -14.70 -14.15 1.77
CA LYS A 110 -14.55 -13.33 2.97
C LYS A 110 -14.64 -11.83 2.63
N PHE A 111 -14.01 -11.39 1.54
CA PHE A 111 -14.11 -10.03 1.04
C PHE A 111 -15.57 -9.67 0.71
N VAL A 112 -16.27 -10.51 -0.03
CA VAL A 112 -17.69 -10.31 -0.38
C VAL A 112 -18.60 -10.27 0.87
N GLN A 113 -18.37 -11.19 1.80
CA GLN A 113 -19.16 -11.26 3.06
C GLN A 113 -18.92 -10.05 3.96
N ASN A 114 -17.75 -9.41 3.89
CA ASN A 114 -17.50 -8.17 4.62
C ASN A 114 -18.46 -7.04 4.20
N ASN A 115 -18.84 -6.99 2.94
CA ASN A 115 -19.84 -6.06 2.39
C ASN A 115 -19.66 -4.62 2.88
N LEU A 116 -18.43 -4.12 2.83
CA LEU A 116 -18.04 -2.77 3.28
C LEU A 116 -18.37 -2.45 4.76
N ARG A 117 -18.58 -3.46 5.61
CA ARG A 117 -18.82 -3.25 7.06
C ARG A 117 -17.59 -2.75 7.80
N LYS A 118 -16.42 -3.14 7.31
CA LYS A 118 -15.10 -2.73 7.80
C LYS A 118 -14.22 -2.41 6.60
N PRO A 119 -13.21 -1.55 6.73
CA PRO A 119 -12.17 -1.44 5.73
C PRO A 119 -11.60 -2.83 5.42
N ALA A 120 -11.50 -3.17 4.14
CA ALA A 120 -10.94 -4.46 3.71
C ALA A 120 -9.55 -4.25 3.13
N VAL A 121 -8.57 -5.05 3.54
CA VAL A 121 -7.25 -5.11 2.93
C VAL A 121 -7.02 -6.47 2.31
N ILE A 122 -6.69 -6.48 1.02
CA ILE A 122 -6.41 -7.67 0.24
C ILE A 122 -4.91 -7.71 -0.05
N ILE A 123 -4.24 -8.77 0.42
CA ILE A 123 -2.80 -8.94 0.29
C ILE A 123 -2.52 -9.87 -0.90
N LEU A 124 -1.94 -9.31 -1.95
CA LEU A 124 -1.74 -9.97 -3.25
C LEU A 124 -0.26 -10.05 -3.60
N LYS A 125 0.15 -11.16 -4.16
CA LYS A 125 1.44 -11.27 -4.84
C LYS A 125 1.41 -10.52 -6.17
N LYS A 126 2.52 -9.92 -6.57
CA LYS A 126 2.72 -9.34 -7.92
C LYS A 126 2.90 -10.44 -8.97
N ASN A 127 1.87 -11.27 -9.10
CA ASN A 127 1.78 -12.39 -10.03
C ASN A 127 0.65 -12.16 -11.04
N THR A 128 0.90 -12.45 -12.30
CA THR A 128 -0.04 -12.16 -13.41
C THR A 128 -1.40 -12.81 -13.21
N SER A 129 -1.46 -14.07 -12.79
CA SER A 129 -2.72 -14.81 -12.60
C SER A 129 -3.51 -14.28 -11.41
N VAL A 130 -2.84 -14.00 -10.29
CA VAL A 130 -3.44 -13.44 -9.08
C VAL A 130 -4.03 -12.04 -9.35
N LEU A 131 -3.26 -11.16 -9.98
CA LEU A 131 -3.72 -9.81 -10.31
C LEU A 131 -4.91 -9.82 -11.30
N LYS A 132 -4.88 -10.69 -12.31
CA LYS A 132 -5.99 -10.88 -13.25
C LYS A 132 -7.26 -11.39 -12.56
N GLN A 133 -7.11 -12.35 -11.65
CA GLN A 133 -8.22 -12.88 -10.85
C GLN A 133 -8.85 -11.78 -10.01
N TRP A 134 -8.05 -11.02 -9.27
CA TRP A 134 -8.57 -9.97 -8.39
C TRP A 134 -9.13 -8.78 -9.15
N LYS A 135 -8.59 -8.44 -10.32
CA LYS A 135 -9.25 -7.51 -11.23
C LYS A 135 -10.68 -7.95 -11.56
N ASN A 136 -10.88 -9.23 -11.86
CA ASN A 136 -12.23 -9.76 -12.14
C ASN A 136 -13.11 -9.75 -10.87
N ASN A 137 -12.55 -10.11 -9.71
CA ASN A 137 -13.24 -10.08 -8.43
C ASN A 137 -13.75 -8.67 -8.10
N PHE A 138 -12.93 -7.63 -8.24
CA PHE A 138 -13.35 -6.25 -8.05
C PHE A 138 -14.42 -5.82 -9.06
N SER A 139 -14.30 -6.23 -10.32
CA SER A 139 -15.27 -5.90 -11.36
C SER A 139 -16.62 -6.62 -11.17
N SER A 140 -16.65 -7.77 -10.48
CA SER A 140 -17.87 -8.54 -10.22
C SER A 140 -18.64 -8.08 -8.97
N THR A 141 -18.07 -7.15 -8.20
CA THR A 141 -18.70 -6.57 -7.02
C THR A 141 -18.96 -5.09 -7.23
N ASN A 142 -19.96 -4.53 -6.56
CA ASN A 142 -20.21 -3.08 -6.58
C ASN A 142 -19.37 -2.34 -5.53
N PHE A 143 -18.42 -3.00 -4.86
CA PHE A 143 -17.67 -2.40 -3.74
C PHE A 143 -16.69 -1.31 -4.17
N CYS A 144 -16.22 -1.35 -5.42
CA CYS A 144 -15.40 -0.31 -6.00
C CYS A 144 -16.21 0.82 -6.67
N ALA A 145 -17.52 0.62 -6.87
CA ALA A 145 -18.38 1.65 -7.46
C ALA A 145 -18.58 2.80 -6.47
N GLY A 146 -18.04 3.97 -6.81
CA GLY A 146 -18.11 5.16 -5.95
C GLY A 146 -17.19 5.13 -4.72
N ASN A 147 -16.42 4.05 -4.50
CA ASN A 147 -15.42 3.97 -3.43
C ASN A 147 -14.01 3.97 -4.01
N PRO A 148 -13.11 4.83 -3.49
CA PRO A 148 -11.72 4.85 -3.94
C PRO A 148 -11.00 3.57 -3.55
N LEU A 149 -9.98 3.22 -4.33
CA LEU A 149 -9.07 2.13 -4.02
C LEU A 149 -7.73 2.69 -3.53
N PHE A 150 -7.27 2.23 -2.37
CA PHE A 150 -5.94 2.56 -1.86
C PHE A 150 -5.01 1.37 -2.09
N ILE A 151 -4.09 1.50 -3.04
CA ILE A 151 -3.14 0.46 -3.41
C ILE A 151 -1.78 0.80 -2.80
N VAL A 152 -1.22 -0.10 -2.04
CA VAL A 152 0.15 -0.01 -1.51
C VAL A 152 0.99 -1.07 -2.21
N ASP A 153 2.06 -0.64 -2.85
CA ASP A 153 2.98 -1.52 -3.58
C ASP A 153 4.31 -1.61 -2.81
N ASP A 154 4.44 -2.66 -2.00
CA ASP A 154 5.68 -2.91 -1.26
C ASP A 154 6.76 -3.44 -2.19
N GLU A 155 7.98 -2.92 -2.03
CA GLU A 155 9.12 -3.18 -2.94
C GLU A 155 8.75 -2.89 -4.41
N ALA A 156 8.20 -1.70 -4.67
CA ALA A 156 7.73 -1.29 -5.97
C ALA A 156 8.82 -1.31 -7.06
N ASP A 157 10.08 -1.20 -6.68
CA ASP A 157 11.25 -1.31 -7.55
C ASP A 157 11.51 -2.75 -8.06
N ALA A 158 10.93 -3.79 -7.44
CA ALA A 158 11.24 -5.18 -7.78
C ALA A 158 10.48 -5.72 -9.02
N ALA A 159 9.17 -5.47 -9.13
CA ALA A 159 8.37 -6.10 -10.20
C ALA A 159 7.33 -5.18 -10.84
N SER A 160 6.98 -4.07 -10.20
CA SER A 160 5.96 -3.13 -10.69
C SER A 160 6.49 -2.26 -11.81
N LEU A 161 7.81 -2.13 -11.92
CA LEU A 161 8.46 -1.34 -12.93
C LEU A 161 8.18 -1.87 -14.34
N ASN A 162 7.84 -0.97 -15.25
CA ASN A 162 7.75 -1.32 -16.66
C ASN A 162 9.14 -1.47 -17.29
N THR A 163 9.73 -2.65 -17.17
CA THR A 163 11.06 -2.96 -17.74
C THR A 163 11.11 -2.88 -19.28
N GLN A 164 9.95 -2.71 -19.94
CA GLN A 164 9.83 -2.66 -21.40
C GLN A 164 9.57 -1.26 -21.97
N VAL A 165 9.73 -0.19 -21.15
CA VAL A 165 9.53 1.21 -21.60
C VAL A 165 10.36 1.54 -22.85
N ASN A 166 11.61 1.04 -22.92
CA ASN A 166 12.48 1.29 -24.09
C ASN A 166 12.00 0.58 -25.37
N LYS A 167 11.06 -0.36 -25.28
CA LYS A 167 10.46 -1.07 -26.41
C LYS A 167 9.03 -0.59 -26.70
N ASN A 168 8.59 0.50 -26.11
CA ASN A 168 7.18 1.00 -26.18
C ASN A 168 6.15 -0.09 -25.80
N LYS A 169 6.52 -1.04 -24.92
CA LYS A 169 5.65 -2.11 -24.43
C LYS A 169 5.50 -2.00 -22.93
N GLN A 170 4.32 -2.31 -22.47
CA GLN A 170 4.00 -2.39 -21.04
C GLN A 170 4.14 -3.85 -20.58
N SER A 171 4.77 -4.07 -19.40
CA SER A 171 4.83 -5.42 -18.82
C SER A 171 3.44 -5.95 -18.47
N THR A 172 3.25 -7.27 -18.47
CA THR A 172 1.95 -7.88 -18.16
C THR A 172 1.50 -7.57 -16.73
N ILE A 173 2.43 -7.48 -15.77
CA ILE A 173 2.12 -7.08 -14.39
C ILE A 173 1.61 -5.65 -14.37
N ASN A 174 2.30 -4.71 -15.00
CA ASN A 174 1.89 -3.31 -15.05
C ASN A 174 0.51 -3.13 -15.72
N LYS A 175 0.21 -3.87 -16.80
CA LYS A 175 -1.13 -3.89 -17.42
C LYS A 175 -2.23 -4.34 -16.45
N ASN A 176 -1.96 -5.38 -15.65
CA ASN A 176 -2.92 -5.87 -14.68
C ASN A 176 -3.11 -4.89 -13.51
N LEU A 177 -2.05 -4.22 -13.07
CA LEU A 177 -2.14 -3.17 -12.05
C LEU A 177 -2.97 -1.98 -12.54
N GLU A 178 -2.75 -1.53 -13.79
CA GLU A 178 -3.60 -0.52 -14.43
C GLU A 178 -5.07 -0.97 -14.53
N ALA A 179 -5.29 -2.24 -14.85
CA ALA A 179 -6.65 -2.78 -14.92
C ALA A 179 -7.32 -2.83 -13.54
N ILE A 180 -6.58 -3.09 -12.47
CA ILE A 180 -7.09 -3.01 -11.08
C ILE A 180 -7.43 -1.56 -10.72
N LYS A 181 -6.55 -0.59 -10.99
CA LYS A 181 -6.83 0.84 -10.77
C LYS A 181 -8.14 1.27 -11.44
N LYS A 182 -8.38 0.80 -12.66
CA LYS A 182 -9.57 1.13 -13.46
C LYS A 182 -10.85 0.40 -13.03
N THR A 183 -10.83 -0.45 -12.00
CA THR A 183 -12.06 -1.01 -11.41
C THR A 183 -12.83 0.01 -10.58
N THR A 184 -12.22 1.13 -10.26
CA THR A 184 -12.81 2.27 -9.55
C THR A 184 -12.59 3.56 -10.34
N SER A 185 -13.39 4.59 -10.06
CA SER A 185 -13.24 5.93 -10.66
C SER A 185 -12.05 6.71 -10.10
N SER A 186 -11.51 6.32 -8.96
CA SER A 186 -10.43 7.05 -8.28
C SER A 186 -9.58 6.11 -7.42
N SER A 187 -8.27 6.39 -7.35
CA SER A 187 -7.36 5.61 -6.50
C SER A 187 -6.14 6.40 -6.08
N ILE A 188 -5.59 6.02 -4.93
CA ILE A 188 -4.22 6.34 -4.54
C ILE A 188 -3.39 5.08 -4.75
N TYR A 189 -2.34 5.17 -5.59
CA TYR A 189 -1.34 4.13 -5.77
C TYR A 189 -0.05 4.58 -5.09
N MET A 190 0.30 3.95 -3.98
CA MET A 190 1.47 4.29 -3.18
C MET A 190 2.57 3.26 -3.42
N GLU A 191 3.57 3.66 -4.16
CA GLU A 191 4.82 2.92 -4.31
C GLU A 191 5.65 3.04 -3.03
N VAL A 192 6.17 1.94 -2.52
CA VAL A 192 7.01 1.92 -1.31
C VAL A 192 8.33 1.22 -1.62
N THR A 193 9.44 1.87 -1.34
CA THR A 193 10.77 1.32 -1.62
C THR A 193 11.85 1.85 -0.68
N GLY A 194 12.93 1.07 -0.56
CA GLY A 194 14.20 1.52 0.03
C GLY A 194 15.22 1.99 -1.00
N THR A 195 14.95 1.74 -2.31
CA THR A 195 15.87 2.01 -3.44
C THR A 195 15.15 2.78 -4.56
N PRO A 196 14.84 4.08 -4.34
CA PRO A 196 13.95 4.85 -5.22
C PRO A 196 14.54 5.16 -6.61
N GLN A 197 15.83 4.90 -6.83
CA GLN A 197 16.55 5.33 -8.06
C GLN A 197 15.88 4.75 -9.31
N SER A 198 15.53 3.48 -9.30
CA SER A 198 14.91 2.79 -10.45
C SER A 198 13.52 3.34 -10.77
N ILE A 199 12.73 3.66 -9.74
CA ILE A 199 11.39 4.26 -9.88
C ILE A 199 11.53 5.68 -10.47
N LEU A 200 12.39 6.50 -9.89
CA LEU A 200 12.59 7.90 -10.32
C LEU A 200 13.11 8.00 -11.76
N LEU A 201 13.96 7.07 -12.20
CA LEU A 201 14.44 7.03 -13.59
C LEU A 201 13.32 6.66 -14.58
N GLN A 202 12.33 5.86 -14.18
CA GLN A 202 11.21 5.51 -15.03
C GLN A 202 10.15 6.62 -15.15
N THR A 203 9.93 7.39 -14.09
CA THR A 203 8.88 8.41 -14.04
C THR A 203 9.09 9.55 -15.02
N VAL A 204 10.30 9.77 -15.52
CA VAL A 204 10.60 10.80 -16.54
C VAL A 204 9.90 10.49 -17.88
N LYS A 205 9.54 9.22 -18.14
CA LYS A 205 8.98 8.74 -19.42
C LYS A 205 7.62 8.06 -19.29
N SER A 206 7.00 8.00 -18.10
CA SER A 206 5.79 7.21 -17.87
C SER A 206 4.66 8.03 -17.25
N GLU A 207 3.40 7.56 -17.44
CA GLU A 207 2.20 8.07 -16.75
C GLU A 207 2.20 7.79 -15.23
N TRP A 208 3.21 7.09 -14.73
CA TRP A 208 3.41 6.72 -13.33
C TRP A 208 4.27 7.74 -12.56
N LYS A 209 4.23 9.00 -12.95
CA LYS A 209 4.94 10.05 -12.23
C LYS A 209 4.30 10.26 -10.85
N PRO A 210 5.04 10.12 -9.74
CA PRO A 210 4.51 10.39 -8.43
C PRO A 210 3.99 11.83 -8.32
N TYR A 211 2.76 12.00 -7.84
CA TYR A 211 2.19 13.29 -7.49
C TYR A 211 2.90 13.90 -6.29
N PHE A 212 3.31 13.04 -5.32
CA PHE A 212 4.15 13.41 -4.21
C PHE A 212 5.17 12.33 -3.87
N ILE A 213 6.27 12.74 -3.24
CA ILE A 213 7.33 11.86 -2.76
C ILE A 213 7.55 12.21 -1.28
N TYR A 214 7.48 11.22 -0.42
CA TYR A 214 7.74 11.39 1.00
C TYR A 214 8.82 10.43 1.48
N TYR A 215 9.87 10.98 2.11
CA TYR A 215 10.90 10.20 2.79
C TYR A 215 10.64 10.21 4.30
N PHE A 216 10.29 9.07 4.86
CA PHE A 216 10.10 8.97 6.29
C PHE A 216 11.40 8.59 6.99
N LYS A 217 11.64 9.27 8.14
CA LYS A 217 12.80 8.97 8.98
C LYS A 217 12.50 7.76 9.87
N PRO A 218 13.43 6.81 10.00
CA PRO A 218 13.27 5.70 10.93
C PRO A 218 13.13 6.20 12.37
N GLY A 219 12.47 5.41 13.22
CA GLY A 219 12.32 5.71 14.65
C GLY A 219 13.68 5.74 15.38
N LYS A 220 13.73 6.39 16.54
CA LYS A 220 14.89 6.34 17.43
C LYS A 220 15.15 4.87 17.80
N GLY A 221 16.41 4.43 17.69
CA GLY A 221 16.81 3.04 17.91
C GLY A 221 16.98 2.22 16.62
N TYR A 222 16.72 2.81 15.45
CA TYR A 222 17.06 2.20 14.17
C TYR A 222 18.59 2.17 14.00
N ILE A 223 19.13 0.96 13.90
CA ILE A 223 20.53 0.72 13.63
C ILE A 223 20.66 0.60 12.09
N GLY A 224 20.83 1.71 11.42
CA GLY A 224 20.97 1.76 9.96
C GLY A 224 22.32 1.28 9.44
N GLY A 225 22.49 1.29 8.11
CA GLY A 225 23.73 0.88 7.45
C GLY A 225 24.99 1.54 7.98
N ASN A 226 24.92 2.77 8.47
CA ASN A 226 26.05 3.49 9.10
C ASN A 226 26.60 2.83 10.37
N PHE A 227 25.94 1.81 10.90
CA PHE A 227 26.46 1.02 12.03
C PHE A 227 27.37 -0.13 11.57
N PHE A 228 27.22 -0.55 10.32
CA PHE A 228 27.94 -1.69 9.74
C PHE A 228 29.06 -1.31 8.77
N PHE A 229 29.23 -0.01 8.47
CA PHE A 229 30.26 0.51 7.53
C PHE A 229 31.04 1.66 8.14
#